data_49871902e87accab2b999e0c72ad480b
#
_entry.id   49871902e87accab2b999e0c72ad480b
#
_cell.length_a   1.000
_cell.length_b   1.000
_cell.length_c   1.000
_cell.angle_alpha   90.00
_cell.angle_beta   90.00
_cell.angle_gamma   90.00
#
_symmetry.space_group_name_H-M   'P 1'
#
loop_
_entity.id
_entity.type
_entity.pdbx_description
1 polymer ?
#
loop_
_entity_poly.entity_id
_entity_poly.type
_entity_poly.pdbx_seq_one_letter_code
_entity_poly.pdbx_strand_id
1 'polypeptide(L)'
;ARSATEDAKPAVREAIESVYDDIADARSTIADLEARILELEAQIPELEVQIQELESQIQEFERLDVTRTWAGLQGNDIPRPALAVKVDNVTRAHPQSGVNQADVVYEELVEGGVTRLVAVFQSTSAETVGPIRSARTSDPQLLSGFDRPLFAYSGANRGTRQELSTSSMVDVGYSALTDDYWRDKSRRTPHNLYVSPDTLWAHHTDRTGVPPAPFLYRHVGQAHHPDAEEAAGVNIDFGLTEVDYEWDGTGWARTHGGNPHVDHSGTRVAPANVVVQFITYGWSKADSRSPEARTTGSGEAWVFTDGHVVRAQWSRPDEALPAVFTADGKPVRLTPGNTWVALAKSGTADWWD
;
A
#
# COMPACT_ATOMS: atom_id res chain seq x y z
N ALA A 1 42.70 53.12 -51.87
CA ALA A 1 43.15 51.84 -51.25
C ALA A 1 43.75 52.01 -49.84
N ARG A 2 44.35 53.13 -49.50
CA ARG A 2 44.92 53.35 -48.13
C ARG A 2 43.90 53.71 -47.05
N SER A 3 42.73 54.34 -47.44
CA SER A 3 41.68 54.73 -46.49
C SER A 3 40.92 53.54 -45.94
N ALA A 4 40.60 52.53 -46.77
CA ALA A 4 39.79 51.35 -46.35
C ALA A 4 40.55 50.39 -45.39
N THR A 5 41.89 50.45 -45.37
CA THR A 5 42.70 49.63 -44.43
C THR A 5 42.90 50.29 -43.08
N GLU A 6 42.76 51.65 -42.98
CA GLU A 6 42.87 52.35 -41.71
C GLU A 6 41.54 52.31 -40.91
N ASP A 7 40.39 52.34 -41.62
CA ASP A 7 39.06 52.22 -41.01
C ASP A 7 38.76 50.80 -40.50
N ALA A 8 39.40 49.77 -41.04
CA ALA A 8 39.22 48.38 -40.58
C ALA A 8 39.99 48.02 -39.29
N LYS A 9 41.02 48.79 -38.93
CA LYS A 9 41.85 48.48 -37.75
C LYS A 9 41.12 48.59 -36.40
N PRO A 10 40.21 49.53 -36.16
CA PRO A 10 39.43 49.61 -34.90
C PRO A 10 38.48 48.41 -34.74
N ALA A 11 37.76 48.08 -35.80
CA ALA A 11 36.79 46.96 -35.78
C ALA A 11 37.48 45.56 -35.55
N VAL A 12 38.65 45.37 -36.15
CA VAL A 12 39.44 44.16 -35.93
C VAL A 12 39.98 44.12 -34.48
N ARG A 13 40.35 45.24 -33.92
CA ARG A 13 40.81 45.33 -32.53
C ARG A 13 39.68 45.05 -31.55
N GLU A 14 38.49 45.59 -31.77
CA GLU A 14 37.30 45.36 -30.97
C GLU A 14 36.89 43.86 -31.02
N ALA A 15 36.92 43.26 -32.22
CA ALA A 15 36.64 41.83 -32.37
C ALA A 15 37.68 40.95 -31.64
N ILE A 16 38.98 41.34 -31.66
CA ILE A 16 40.01 40.63 -30.92
C ILE A 16 39.80 40.76 -29.40
N GLU A 17 39.48 41.97 -28.91
CA GLU A 17 39.16 42.19 -27.49
C GLU A 17 37.96 41.34 -27.04
N SER A 18 36.85 41.33 -27.84
CA SER A 18 35.69 40.47 -27.57
C SER A 18 36.04 38.98 -27.49
N VAL A 19 36.90 38.48 -28.38
CA VAL A 19 37.36 37.07 -28.33
C VAL A 19 38.20 36.79 -27.08
N TYR A 20 39.01 37.74 -26.63
CA TYR A 20 39.76 37.59 -25.38
C TYR A 20 38.85 37.55 -24.15
N ASP A 21 37.78 38.34 -24.12
CA ASP A 21 36.78 38.31 -23.07
C ASP A 21 36.01 36.98 -23.06
N ASP A 22 35.58 36.50 -24.22
CA ASP A 22 34.92 35.18 -24.38
C ASP A 22 35.82 34.03 -23.91
N ILE A 23 37.15 34.12 -24.21
CA ILE A 23 38.14 33.14 -23.73
C ILE A 23 38.31 33.23 -22.21
N ALA A 24 38.29 34.41 -21.63
CA ALA A 24 38.38 34.60 -20.18
C ALA A 24 37.17 34.00 -19.47
N ASP A 25 35.95 34.25 -19.98
CA ASP A 25 34.72 33.71 -19.46
C ASP A 25 34.66 32.18 -19.57
N ALA A 26 35.08 31.63 -20.72
CA ALA A 26 35.17 30.18 -20.92
C ALA A 26 36.17 29.52 -19.93
N ARG A 27 37.32 30.18 -19.66
CA ARG A 27 38.29 29.69 -18.66
C ARG A 27 37.72 29.73 -17.25
N SER A 28 36.97 30.75 -16.88
CA SER A 28 36.27 30.84 -15.59
C SER A 28 35.26 29.70 -15.44
N THR A 29 34.44 29.47 -16.47
CA THR A 29 33.46 28.38 -16.50
C THR A 29 34.12 26.99 -16.37
N ILE A 30 35.26 26.79 -17.04
CA ILE A 30 36.03 25.55 -16.93
C ILE A 30 36.53 25.35 -15.49
N ALA A 31 37.05 26.36 -14.86
CA ALA A 31 37.53 26.28 -13.47
C ALA A 31 36.41 25.96 -12.49
N ASP A 32 35.21 26.54 -12.69
CA ASP A 32 34.02 26.24 -11.87
C ASP A 32 33.54 24.79 -12.06
N LEU A 33 33.60 24.30 -13.31
CA LEU A 33 33.25 22.90 -13.61
C LEU A 33 34.25 21.91 -13.02
N GLU A 34 35.54 22.23 -13.10
CA GLU A 34 36.62 21.41 -12.50
C GLU A 34 36.45 21.34 -10.96
N ALA A 35 36.13 22.46 -10.31
CA ALA A 35 35.86 22.50 -8.89
C ALA A 35 34.63 21.62 -8.52
N ARG A 36 33.57 21.68 -9.35
CA ARG A 36 32.36 20.87 -9.15
C ARG A 36 32.63 19.38 -9.36
N ILE A 37 33.46 19.01 -10.32
CA ILE A 37 33.90 17.62 -10.53
C ILE A 37 34.62 17.11 -9.30
N LEU A 38 35.55 17.86 -8.74
CA LEU A 38 36.29 17.47 -7.53
C LEU A 38 35.35 17.30 -6.32
N GLU A 39 34.35 18.16 -6.18
CA GLU A 39 33.35 18.03 -5.12
C GLU A 39 32.50 16.75 -5.28
N LEU A 40 32.07 16.43 -6.49
CA LEU A 40 31.34 15.23 -6.80
C LEU A 40 32.17 13.95 -6.64
N GLU A 41 33.43 13.98 -7.08
CA GLU A 41 34.37 12.87 -6.89
C GLU A 41 34.64 12.59 -5.41
N ALA A 42 34.65 13.62 -4.56
CA ALA A 42 34.80 13.47 -3.12
C ALA A 42 33.58 12.80 -2.44
N GLN A 43 32.40 12.85 -3.07
CA GLN A 43 31.18 12.19 -2.55
C GLN A 43 31.11 10.71 -2.94
N ILE A 44 31.82 10.29 -4.00
CA ILE A 44 31.76 8.90 -4.50
C ILE A 44 32.10 7.86 -3.42
N PRO A 45 33.20 8.00 -2.64
CA PRO A 45 33.55 6.99 -1.63
C PRO A 45 32.49 6.81 -0.55
N GLU A 46 31.80 7.89 -0.16
CA GLU A 46 30.72 7.82 0.84
C GLU A 46 29.49 7.09 0.29
N LEU A 47 29.14 7.36 -0.97
CA LEU A 47 28.05 6.66 -1.66
C LEU A 47 28.36 5.18 -1.88
N GLU A 48 29.62 4.85 -2.20
CA GLU A 48 30.08 3.46 -2.34
C GLU A 48 29.94 2.67 -1.03
N VAL A 49 30.27 3.30 0.11
CA VAL A 49 30.08 2.70 1.45
C VAL A 49 28.58 2.49 1.74
N GLN A 50 27.75 3.47 1.41
CA GLN A 50 26.29 3.34 1.60
C GLN A 50 25.71 2.24 0.73
N ILE A 51 26.17 2.10 -0.53
CA ILE A 51 25.75 1.00 -1.42
C ILE A 51 26.16 -0.35 -0.84
N GLN A 52 27.39 -0.51 -0.35
CA GLN A 52 27.86 -1.76 0.26
C GLN A 52 27.07 -2.13 1.52
N GLU A 53 26.69 -1.13 2.32
CA GLU A 53 25.85 -1.36 3.50
C GLU A 53 24.44 -1.81 3.11
N LEU A 54 23.82 -1.17 2.10
CA LEU A 54 22.52 -1.56 1.56
C LEU A 54 22.57 -2.96 0.92
N GLU A 55 23.62 -3.27 0.16
CA GLU A 55 23.81 -4.61 -0.42
C GLU A 55 23.98 -5.68 0.67
N SER A 56 24.71 -5.38 1.75
CA SER A 56 24.85 -6.27 2.89
C SER A 56 23.51 -6.49 3.60
N GLN A 57 22.70 -5.44 3.77
CA GLN A 57 21.35 -5.55 4.32
C GLN A 57 20.44 -6.37 3.40
N ILE A 58 20.50 -6.18 2.08
CA ILE A 58 19.77 -6.99 1.10
C ILE A 58 20.18 -8.46 1.19
N GLN A 59 21.50 -8.76 1.26
CA GLN A 59 21.99 -10.13 1.41
C GLN A 59 21.60 -10.77 2.75
N GLU A 60 21.52 -9.99 3.82
CA GLU A 60 21.00 -10.46 5.11
C GLU A 60 19.50 -10.73 5.04
N PHE A 61 18.73 -9.89 4.31
CA PHE A 61 17.32 -10.15 4.00
C PHE A 61 17.11 -11.40 3.15
N GLU A 62 17.99 -11.67 2.18
CA GLU A 62 17.94 -12.86 1.32
C GLU A 62 18.40 -14.14 2.06
N ARG A 63 19.37 -14.02 2.96
CA ARG A 63 19.94 -15.13 3.76
C ARG A 63 19.05 -15.57 4.92
N LEU A 64 18.24 -14.67 5.46
CA LEU A 64 17.13 -15.05 6.29
C LEU A 64 16.10 -15.63 5.31
N ASP A 65 16.00 -16.96 5.26
CA ASP A 65 15.00 -17.74 4.51
C ASP A 65 13.58 -17.32 4.97
N VAL A 66 13.28 -16.07 4.67
CA VAL A 66 12.00 -15.44 4.97
C VAL A 66 11.10 -15.90 3.87
N THR A 67 10.33 -16.93 4.16
CA THR A 67 9.20 -17.31 3.33
C THR A 67 8.30 -16.09 3.19
N ARG A 68 8.52 -15.32 2.12
CA ARG A 68 7.61 -14.25 1.67
C ARG A 68 6.39 -14.91 1.04
N THR A 69 5.66 -15.65 1.84
CA THR A 69 4.35 -16.15 1.45
C THR A 69 3.29 -15.15 1.89
N TRP A 70 2.17 -15.12 1.19
CA TRP A 70 1.11 -14.14 1.44
C TRP A 70 0.51 -14.23 2.85
N ALA A 71 0.55 -15.39 3.47
CA ALA A 71 0.04 -15.61 4.83
C ALA A 71 1.12 -16.10 5.80
N GLY A 72 2.40 -16.07 5.43
CA GLY A 72 3.49 -16.59 6.27
C GLY A 72 3.49 -18.12 6.43
N LEU A 73 2.69 -18.85 5.67
CA LEU A 73 2.57 -20.29 5.71
C LEU A 73 3.30 -20.90 4.52
N GLN A 74 4.28 -21.77 4.77
CA GLN A 74 5.04 -22.41 3.70
C GLN A 74 4.13 -23.20 2.75
N GLY A 75 4.34 -23.00 1.44
CA GLY A 75 3.67 -23.76 0.40
C GLY A 75 2.25 -23.30 0.05
N ASN A 76 1.79 -22.18 0.59
CA ASN A 76 0.45 -21.66 0.34
C ASN A 76 0.36 -20.66 -0.81
N ASP A 77 1.48 -20.19 -1.36
CA ASP A 77 1.45 -19.31 -2.52
C ASP A 77 0.96 -20.07 -3.75
N ILE A 78 -0.17 -19.66 -4.26
CA ILE A 78 -0.77 -20.23 -5.46
C ILE A 78 -0.32 -19.39 -6.65
N PRO A 79 0.13 -20.01 -7.77
CA PRO A 79 0.54 -19.27 -8.96
C PRO A 79 -0.68 -18.64 -9.65
N ARG A 80 -1.15 -17.53 -9.11
CA ARG A 80 -2.27 -16.72 -9.58
C ARG A 80 -2.12 -15.26 -9.17
N PRO A 81 -2.77 -14.29 -9.85
CA PRO A 81 -2.76 -12.89 -9.42
C PRO A 81 -3.49 -12.71 -8.09
N ALA A 82 -3.12 -11.67 -7.33
CA ALA A 82 -3.94 -11.23 -6.21
C ALA A 82 -5.31 -10.77 -6.73
N LEU A 83 -6.36 -11.07 -5.97
CA LEU A 83 -7.71 -10.59 -6.19
C LEU A 83 -8.12 -9.67 -5.04
N ALA A 84 -8.38 -8.42 -5.32
CA ALA A 84 -8.92 -7.45 -4.38
C ALA A 84 -10.43 -7.30 -4.60
N VAL A 85 -11.20 -7.36 -3.53
CA VAL A 85 -12.67 -7.23 -3.55
C VAL A 85 -13.09 -6.06 -2.67
N LYS A 86 -13.79 -5.08 -3.24
CA LYS A 86 -14.32 -3.94 -2.48
C LYS A 86 -15.59 -4.33 -1.74
N VAL A 87 -15.53 -4.38 -0.40
CA VAL A 87 -16.61 -4.85 0.48
C VAL A 87 -17.20 -3.68 1.27
N ASP A 88 -18.52 -3.70 1.41
CA ASP A 88 -19.27 -2.72 2.20
C ASP A 88 -19.04 -2.95 3.71
N ASN A 89 -18.90 -1.86 4.48
CA ASN A 89 -18.66 -1.96 5.92
C ASN A 89 -19.64 -1.15 6.79
N VAL A 90 -20.72 -0.64 6.21
CA VAL A 90 -21.76 -0.02 7.03
C VAL A 90 -22.54 -1.10 7.81
N THR A 91 -23.10 -0.76 8.96
CA THR A 91 -23.83 -1.72 9.82
C THR A 91 -24.89 -2.55 9.07
N ARG A 92 -25.56 -1.96 8.06
CA ARG A 92 -26.56 -2.68 7.24
C ARG A 92 -25.96 -3.72 6.29
N ALA A 93 -24.63 -3.68 6.07
CA ALA A 93 -23.92 -4.65 5.26
C ALA A 93 -23.47 -5.88 6.07
N HIS A 94 -23.49 -5.77 7.38
CA HIS A 94 -23.18 -6.90 8.27
C HIS A 94 -24.33 -7.92 8.35
N PRO A 95 -24.02 -9.22 8.53
CA PRO A 95 -22.69 -9.82 8.42
C PRO A 95 -22.20 -9.85 6.97
N GLN A 96 -20.88 -9.64 6.76
CA GLN A 96 -20.25 -9.85 5.46
C GLN A 96 -19.92 -11.33 5.26
N SER A 97 -19.63 -11.70 4.02
CA SER A 97 -19.12 -13.03 3.65
C SER A 97 -17.69 -12.93 3.13
N GLY A 98 -16.85 -13.89 3.48
CA GLY A 98 -15.52 -14.08 2.91
C GLY A 98 -14.42 -13.21 3.52
N VAL A 99 -14.70 -12.30 4.44
CA VAL A 99 -13.66 -11.43 5.01
C VAL A 99 -12.67 -12.16 5.93
N ASN A 100 -13.12 -13.25 6.57
CA ASN A 100 -12.26 -14.09 7.41
C ASN A 100 -11.26 -14.94 6.59
N GLN A 101 -11.55 -15.21 5.32
CA GLN A 101 -10.72 -15.99 4.43
C GLN A 101 -9.72 -15.12 3.65
N ALA A 102 -9.84 -13.79 3.68
CA ALA A 102 -8.91 -12.91 3.00
C ALA A 102 -7.52 -12.96 3.66
N ASP A 103 -6.45 -12.96 2.85
CA ASP A 103 -5.08 -12.87 3.35
C ASP A 103 -4.84 -11.51 4.01
N VAL A 104 -5.35 -10.43 3.37
CA VAL A 104 -5.26 -9.07 3.89
C VAL A 104 -6.58 -8.36 3.72
N VAL A 105 -6.99 -7.59 4.73
CA VAL A 105 -8.16 -6.69 4.65
C VAL A 105 -7.70 -5.28 4.99
N TYR A 106 -7.80 -4.37 4.03
CA TYR A 106 -7.61 -2.95 4.28
C TYR A 106 -8.94 -2.30 4.64
N GLU A 107 -8.93 -1.48 5.68
CA GLU A 107 -10.08 -0.64 6.05
C GLU A 107 -9.74 0.83 5.81
N GLU A 108 -10.50 1.48 4.93
CA GLU A 108 -10.28 2.87 4.55
C GLU A 108 -11.50 3.74 4.82
N LEU A 109 -11.26 5.00 5.17
CA LEU A 109 -12.30 6.02 5.32
C LEU A 109 -12.85 6.41 3.93
N VAL A 110 -14.18 6.47 3.83
CA VAL A 110 -14.89 6.94 2.65
C VAL A 110 -15.86 8.08 3.00
N GLU A 111 -16.77 8.43 2.10
CA GLU A 111 -17.71 9.53 2.33
C GLU A 111 -18.55 9.33 3.59
N GLY A 112 -18.84 10.44 4.28
CA GLY A 112 -19.75 10.46 5.41
C GLY A 112 -19.17 9.89 6.71
N GLY A 113 -17.83 9.72 6.81
CA GLY A 113 -17.19 9.21 8.03
C GLY A 113 -17.39 7.70 8.26
N VAL A 114 -17.87 6.97 7.23
CA VAL A 114 -17.94 5.51 7.25
C VAL A 114 -16.73 4.90 6.55
N THR A 115 -16.51 3.62 6.74
CA THR A 115 -15.38 2.90 6.12
C THR A 115 -15.87 1.91 5.05
N ARG A 116 -14.93 1.47 4.21
CA ARG A 116 -15.04 0.30 3.34
C ARG A 116 -13.86 -0.60 3.54
N LEU A 117 -14.09 -1.88 3.23
CA LEU A 117 -13.04 -2.88 3.24
C LEU A 117 -12.57 -3.16 1.81
N VAL A 118 -11.28 -3.46 1.69
CA VAL A 118 -10.69 -4.08 0.51
C VAL A 118 -10.12 -5.43 0.96
N ALA A 119 -10.84 -6.50 0.69
CA ALA A 119 -10.42 -7.86 1.01
C ALA A 119 -9.54 -8.39 -0.13
N VAL A 120 -8.31 -8.78 0.18
CA VAL A 120 -7.32 -9.25 -0.80
C VAL A 120 -7.06 -10.73 -0.56
N PHE A 121 -7.17 -11.50 -1.63
CA PHE A 121 -6.98 -12.95 -1.66
C PHE A 121 -5.84 -13.29 -2.62
N GLN A 122 -4.97 -14.19 -2.22
CA GLN A 122 -3.91 -14.76 -3.04
C GLN A 122 -3.64 -16.23 -2.65
N SER A 123 -3.29 -16.48 -1.38
CA SER A 123 -3.02 -17.83 -0.89
C SER A 123 -4.29 -18.59 -0.49
N THR A 124 -5.38 -17.89 -0.32
CA THR A 124 -6.68 -18.40 0.12
C THR A 124 -7.78 -18.06 -0.88
N SER A 125 -8.94 -18.67 -0.70
CA SER A 125 -10.19 -18.36 -1.41
C SER A 125 -11.36 -18.39 -0.45
N ALA A 126 -12.51 -17.88 -0.90
CA ALA A 126 -13.78 -17.98 -0.21
C ALA A 126 -14.87 -18.42 -1.20
N GLU A 127 -15.86 -19.18 -0.75
CA GLU A 127 -16.99 -19.54 -1.59
C GLU A 127 -17.75 -18.30 -2.08
N THR A 128 -17.89 -17.33 -1.19
CA THR A 128 -18.67 -16.10 -1.43
C THR A 128 -18.02 -14.91 -0.75
N VAL A 129 -17.88 -13.79 -1.46
CA VAL A 129 -17.41 -12.50 -0.91
C VAL A 129 -18.42 -11.40 -1.15
N GLY A 130 -18.69 -10.62 -0.10
CA GLY A 130 -19.57 -9.45 -0.17
C GLY A 130 -20.23 -9.07 1.17
N PRO A 131 -21.14 -8.07 1.15
CA PRO A 131 -21.67 -7.36 -0.02
C PRO A 131 -20.63 -6.48 -0.69
N ILE A 132 -20.58 -6.53 -2.02
CA ILE A 132 -19.60 -5.78 -2.82
C ILE A 132 -20.04 -4.32 -2.97
N ARG A 133 -19.08 -3.41 -2.91
CA ARG A 133 -19.31 -1.97 -2.97
C ARG A 133 -18.50 -1.26 -4.05
N SER A 134 -18.80 0.04 -4.21
CA SER A 134 -18.17 0.86 -5.25
C SER A 134 -16.71 1.17 -4.94
N ALA A 135 -15.89 1.17 -5.98
CA ALA A 135 -14.50 1.61 -5.95
C ALA A 135 -14.35 3.10 -5.59
N ARG A 136 -13.16 3.47 -5.15
CA ARG A 136 -12.74 4.83 -4.80
C ARG A 136 -11.40 5.17 -5.48
N THR A 137 -11.05 6.45 -5.51
CA THR A 137 -9.78 6.92 -6.08
C THR A 137 -8.55 6.52 -5.25
N SER A 138 -8.76 6.06 -4.01
CA SER A 138 -7.70 5.44 -3.18
C SER A 138 -7.26 4.07 -3.70
N ASP A 139 -8.17 3.30 -4.32
CA ASP A 139 -7.93 1.89 -4.65
C ASP A 139 -6.73 1.68 -5.60
N PRO A 140 -6.55 2.47 -6.68
CA PRO A 140 -5.39 2.32 -7.55
C PRO A 140 -4.06 2.42 -6.83
N GLN A 141 -3.86 3.44 -6.02
CA GLN A 141 -2.62 3.62 -5.27
C GLN A 141 -2.43 2.53 -4.20
N LEU A 142 -3.50 2.16 -3.50
CA LEU A 142 -3.45 1.12 -2.47
C LEU A 142 -3.01 -0.23 -3.04
N LEU A 143 -3.53 -0.60 -4.20
CA LEU A 143 -3.42 -1.94 -4.77
C LEU A 143 -2.28 -2.10 -5.79
N SER A 144 -1.66 -1.02 -6.26
CA SER A 144 -0.61 -1.06 -7.28
C SER A 144 0.61 -1.94 -6.91
N GLY A 145 0.91 -2.09 -5.62
CA GLY A 145 2.00 -2.94 -5.13
C GLY A 145 1.77 -4.46 -5.27
N PHE A 146 0.61 -4.90 -5.78
CA PHE A 146 0.28 -6.32 -5.95
C PHE A 146 0.43 -6.83 -7.40
N ASP A 147 1.29 -6.22 -8.19
CA ASP A 147 1.59 -6.62 -9.57
C ASP A 147 0.34 -6.90 -10.42
N ARG A 148 -0.37 -5.82 -10.80
CA ARG A 148 -1.58 -5.88 -11.63
C ARG A 148 -2.68 -6.78 -11.04
N PRO A 149 -3.17 -6.52 -9.82
CA PRO A 149 -4.19 -7.34 -9.19
C PRO A 149 -5.50 -7.29 -9.98
N LEU A 150 -6.30 -8.35 -9.84
CA LEU A 150 -7.70 -8.33 -10.25
C LEU A 150 -8.47 -7.46 -9.24
N PHE A 151 -9.37 -6.59 -9.72
CA PHE A 151 -10.16 -5.75 -8.83
C PHE A 151 -11.66 -5.88 -9.06
N ALA A 152 -12.35 -6.43 -8.06
CA ALA A 152 -13.80 -6.64 -8.02
C ALA A 152 -14.50 -5.54 -7.24
N TYR A 153 -15.47 -4.86 -7.88
CA TYR A 153 -16.23 -3.78 -7.28
C TYR A 153 -17.61 -3.65 -7.92
N SER A 154 -18.59 -3.01 -7.24
CA SER A 154 -19.97 -2.92 -7.73
C SER A 154 -20.21 -1.79 -8.74
N GLY A 155 -19.30 -0.85 -8.86
CA GLY A 155 -19.39 0.34 -9.71
C GLY A 155 -18.48 1.44 -9.24
N ALA A 156 -18.46 2.57 -9.97
CA ALA A 156 -17.69 3.75 -9.65
C ALA A 156 -18.31 4.99 -10.29
N ASN A 157 -18.03 6.20 -9.77
CA ASN A 157 -18.37 7.43 -10.48
C ASN A 157 -17.47 7.60 -11.72
N ARG A 158 -17.76 8.58 -12.58
CA ARG A 158 -17.04 8.80 -13.84
C ARG A 158 -15.54 9.03 -13.62
N GLY A 159 -15.17 9.87 -12.64
CA GLY A 159 -13.77 10.19 -12.37
C GLY A 159 -13.00 8.99 -11.83
N THR A 160 -13.58 8.25 -10.88
CA THR A 160 -12.97 7.01 -10.36
C THR A 160 -12.79 5.98 -11.49
N ARG A 161 -13.76 5.81 -12.40
CA ARG A 161 -13.60 4.92 -13.56
C ARG A 161 -12.44 5.34 -14.47
N GLN A 162 -12.25 6.65 -14.64
CA GLN A 162 -11.13 7.17 -15.43
C GLN A 162 -9.78 6.80 -14.78
N GLU A 163 -9.64 6.94 -13.46
CA GLU A 163 -8.42 6.56 -12.75
C GLU A 163 -8.19 5.06 -12.78
N LEU A 164 -9.23 4.24 -12.56
CA LEU A 164 -9.14 2.79 -12.69
C LEU A 164 -8.68 2.36 -14.09
N SER A 165 -9.18 3.01 -15.15
CA SER A 165 -8.83 2.67 -16.54
C SER A 165 -7.38 2.98 -16.92
N THR A 166 -6.71 3.84 -16.16
CA THR A 166 -5.30 4.20 -16.35
C THR A 166 -4.36 3.50 -15.37
N SER A 167 -4.90 2.80 -14.38
CA SER A 167 -4.13 2.03 -13.41
C SER A 167 -3.64 0.69 -13.96
N SER A 168 -2.75 0.03 -13.21
CA SER A 168 -2.26 -1.31 -13.56
C SER A 168 -3.24 -2.44 -13.24
N MET A 169 -4.34 -2.16 -12.51
CA MET A 169 -5.31 -3.17 -12.11
C MET A 169 -6.09 -3.74 -13.28
N VAL A 170 -6.50 -5.00 -13.15
CA VAL A 170 -7.39 -5.67 -14.09
C VAL A 170 -8.82 -5.56 -13.60
N ASP A 171 -9.68 -4.92 -14.39
CA ASP A 171 -11.09 -4.74 -14.05
C ASP A 171 -11.85 -6.06 -14.18
N VAL A 172 -12.25 -6.61 -13.04
CA VAL A 172 -13.17 -7.75 -12.93
C VAL A 172 -14.44 -7.35 -12.17
N GLY A 173 -14.76 -6.06 -12.15
CA GLY A 173 -15.93 -5.51 -11.47
C GLY A 173 -17.26 -5.94 -12.10
N TYR A 174 -18.36 -5.66 -11.40
CA TYR A 174 -19.72 -6.04 -11.79
C TYR A 174 -20.10 -5.68 -13.23
N SER A 175 -19.65 -4.53 -13.72
CA SER A 175 -19.94 -4.11 -15.12
C SER A 175 -19.13 -4.87 -16.16
N ALA A 176 -17.96 -5.41 -15.80
CA ALA A 176 -17.08 -6.16 -16.69
C ALA A 176 -17.53 -7.64 -16.79
N LEU A 177 -17.93 -8.24 -15.68
CA LEU A 177 -18.27 -9.66 -15.57
C LEU A 177 -19.63 -9.86 -14.87
N THR A 178 -20.69 -9.24 -15.41
CA THR A 178 -22.03 -9.20 -14.77
C THR A 178 -22.57 -10.58 -14.39
N ASP A 179 -22.31 -11.60 -15.22
CA ASP A 179 -22.85 -12.96 -15.06
C ASP A 179 -22.20 -13.74 -13.90
N ASP A 180 -21.02 -13.33 -13.44
CA ASP A 180 -20.32 -13.95 -12.31
C ASP A 180 -20.82 -13.44 -10.97
N TYR A 181 -21.63 -12.38 -10.97
CA TYR A 181 -22.14 -11.74 -9.78
C TYR A 181 -23.62 -12.06 -9.56
N TRP A 182 -24.02 -12.17 -8.32
CA TRP A 182 -25.42 -12.35 -7.97
C TRP A 182 -25.86 -11.42 -6.85
N ARG A 183 -27.18 -11.26 -6.73
CA ARG A 183 -27.79 -10.49 -5.66
C ARG A 183 -28.59 -11.41 -4.73
N ASP A 184 -28.24 -11.35 -3.46
CA ASP A 184 -29.06 -11.96 -2.41
C ASP A 184 -30.39 -11.18 -2.26
N LYS A 185 -31.48 -11.83 -2.60
CA LYS A 185 -32.81 -11.23 -2.58
C LYS A 185 -33.37 -11.04 -1.15
N SER A 186 -32.79 -11.70 -0.15
CA SER A 186 -33.13 -11.52 1.27
C SER A 186 -32.63 -10.20 1.84
N ARG A 187 -31.66 -9.56 1.17
CA ARG A 187 -31.01 -8.31 1.60
C ARG A 187 -31.40 -7.15 0.68
N ARG A 188 -31.43 -5.96 1.26
CA ARG A 188 -31.77 -4.73 0.51
C ARG A 188 -30.59 -4.23 -0.29
N THR A 189 -30.85 -3.81 -1.53
CA THR A 189 -29.90 -3.02 -2.33
C THR A 189 -29.55 -1.73 -1.56
N PRO A 190 -28.29 -1.31 -1.54
CA PRO A 190 -27.13 -1.80 -2.30
C PRO A 190 -26.28 -2.85 -1.56
N HIS A 191 -26.73 -3.38 -0.43
CA HIS A 191 -25.97 -4.25 0.49
C HIS A 191 -26.21 -5.74 0.20
N ASN A 192 -26.27 -6.13 -1.06
CA ASN A 192 -26.72 -7.46 -1.47
C ASN A 192 -26.07 -8.04 -2.73
N LEU A 193 -24.92 -7.48 -3.18
CA LEU A 193 -24.17 -7.97 -4.34
C LEU A 193 -23.01 -8.84 -3.87
N TYR A 194 -22.83 -10.00 -4.48
CA TYR A 194 -21.83 -10.99 -4.11
C TYR A 194 -21.12 -11.56 -5.33
N VAL A 195 -19.93 -12.16 -5.12
CA VAL A 195 -19.16 -12.89 -6.14
C VAL A 195 -18.41 -14.05 -5.48
N SER A 196 -18.07 -15.06 -6.27
CA SER A 196 -17.07 -16.08 -5.91
C SER A 196 -15.70 -15.67 -6.46
N PRO A 197 -14.65 -15.62 -5.64
CA PRO A 197 -13.28 -15.39 -6.12
C PRO A 197 -12.85 -16.37 -7.21
N ASP A 198 -13.19 -17.63 -7.08
CA ASP A 198 -12.79 -18.69 -8.01
C ASP A 198 -13.36 -18.47 -9.42
N THR A 199 -14.58 -17.91 -9.54
CA THR A 199 -15.15 -17.57 -10.86
C THR A 199 -14.36 -16.45 -11.53
N LEU A 200 -13.91 -15.45 -10.76
CA LEU A 200 -13.11 -14.35 -11.30
C LEU A 200 -11.72 -14.81 -11.74
N TRP A 201 -11.04 -15.66 -10.96
CA TRP A 201 -9.75 -16.23 -11.38
C TRP A 201 -9.88 -17.14 -12.61
N ALA A 202 -11.00 -17.82 -12.79
CA ALA A 202 -11.21 -18.68 -13.95
C ALA A 202 -11.11 -17.93 -15.29
N HIS A 203 -11.35 -16.62 -15.32
CA HIS A 203 -11.15 -15.77 -16.51
C HIS A 203 -9.68 -15.39 -16.75
N HIS A 204 -8.75 -15.71 -15.83
CA HIS A 204 -7.35 -15.24 -15.84
C HIS A 204 -6.35 -16.35 -15.56
N THR A 205 -6.60 -17.57 -16.04
CA THR A 205 -5.76 -18.77 -15.83
C THR A 205 -4.40 -18.70 -16.54
N ASP A 206 -4.24 -17.77 -17.46
CA ASP A 206 -2.98 -17.46 -18.13
C ASP A 206 -2.00 -16.67 -17.24
N ARG A 207 -2.48 -16.11 -16.14
CA ARG A 207 -1.68 -15.32 -15.18
C ARG A 207 -1.24 -16.19 -14.02
N THR A 208 0.00 -16.67 -14.09
CA THR A 208 0.56 -17.64 -13.13
C THR A 208 1.67 -17.08 -12.22
N GLY A 209 1.94 -15.78 -12.28
CA GLY A 209 2.88 -15.12 -11.38
C GLY A 209 2.32 -15.00 -9.96
N VAL A 210 3.17 -15.18 -8.95
CA VAL A 210 2.85 -14.86 -7.56
C VAL A 210 3.24 -13.40 -7.31
N PRO A 211 2.30 -12.53 -6.95
CA PRO A 211 2.60 -11.13 -6.68
C PRO A 211 3.38 -10.96 -5.37
N PRO A 212 4.08 -9.82 -5.17
CA PRO A 212 4.82 -9.55 -3.94
C PRO A 212 3.93 -9.68 -2.70
N ALA A 213 4.42 -10.37 -1.67
CA ALA A 213 3.73 -10.46 -0.38
C ALA A 213 3.77 -9.10 0.35
N PRO A 214 2.65 -8.66 0.96
CA PRO A 214 2.56 -7.34 1.60
C PRO A 214 3.33 -7.24 2.92
N PHE A 215 3.65 -8.36 3.57
CA PHE A 215 4.28 -8.39 4.88
C PHE A 215 5.41 -9.42 4.96
N LEU A 216 6.25 -9.25 5.97
CA LEU A 216 7.21 -10.25 6.43
C LEU A 216 6.62 -11.00 7.61
N TYR A 217 6.83 -12.31 7.67
CA TYR A 217 6.30 -13.14 8.74
C TYR A 217 7.42 -13.77 9.58
N ARG A 218 7.12 -14.03 10.84
CA ARG A 218 8.02 -14.79 11.74
C ARG A 218 7.97 -16.27 11.39
N HIS A 219 9.11 -16.96 11.56
CA HIS A 219 9.12 -18.41 11.59
C HIS A 219 8.57 -18.93 12.93
N VAL A 220 8.09 -20.15 12.95
CA VAL A 220 7.67 -20.83 14.18
C VAL A 220 8.83 -20.83 15.17
N GLY A 221 8.58 -20.31 16.38
CA GLY A 221 9.59 -20.19 17.44
C GLY A 221 10.52 -18.99 17.33
N GLN A 222 10.38 -18.15 16.31
CA GLN A 222 11.11 -16.88 16.23
C GLN A 222 10.55 -15.89 17.27
N ALA A 223 11.45 -15.25 18.04
CA ALA A 223 11.08 -14.24 19.01
C ALA A 223 10.37 -13.03 18.38
N HIS A 224 9.60 -12.31 19.18
CA HIS A 224 9.04 -11.02 18.81
C HIS A 224 10.14 -9.99 18.53
N HIS A 225 9.76 -8.88 17.90
CA HIS A 225 10.64 -7.73 17.78
C HIS A 225 11.13 -7.28 19.17
N PRO A 226 12.41 -6.85 19.33
CA PRO A 226 12.90 -6.43 20.65
C PRO A 226 12.08 -5.31 21.29
N ASP A 227 11.45 -4.45 20.51
CA ASP A 227 10.61 -3.32 20.96
C ASP A 227 9.12 -3.69 21.07
N ALA A 228 8.78 -4.99 21.07
CA ALA A 228 7.41 -5.44 21.26
C ALA A 228 6.99 -5.23 22.73
N GLU A 229 5.83 -4.60 22.93
CA GLU A 229 5.18 -4.39 24.22
C GLU A 229 3.93 -5.27 24.29
N GLU A 230 3.55 -5.78 25.46
CA GLU A 230 2.27 -6.49 25.63
C GLU A 230 1.12 -5.55 25.31
N ALA A 231 0.08 -6.07 24.64
CA ALA A 231 -1.10 -5.29 24.27
C ALA A 231 -2.35 -6.16 24.38
N ALA A 232 -3.36 -5.66 25.09
CA ALA A 232 -4.67 -6.31 25.21
C ALA A 232 -5.64 -5.85 24.12
N GLY A 233 -5.48 -4.65 23.57
CA GLY A 233 -6.36 -4.20 22.51
C GLY A 233 -6.02 -2.84 21.91
N VAL A 234 -6.76 -2.47 20.87
CA VAL A 234 -6.68 -1.18 20.20
C VAL A 234 -8.06 -0.71 19.77
N ASN A 235 -8.37 0.57 20.03
CA ASN A 235 -9.53 1.29 19.50
C ASN A 235 -9.10 2.17 18.33
N ILE A 236 -9.92 2.28 17.31
CA ILE A 236 -9.69 3.13 16.12
C ILE A 236 -10.98 3.86 15.78
N ASP A 237 -10.93 5.20 15.81
CA ASP A 237 -12.04 6.08 15.47
C ASP A 237 -11.89 6.64 14.04
N PHE A 238 -12.74 6.18 13.12
CA PHE A 238 -12.85 6.71 11.76
C PHE A 238 -13.89 7.85 11.63
N GLY A 239 -14.52 8.24 12.72
CA GLY A 239 -15.59 9.26 12.80
C GLY A 239 -16.96 8.62 13.05
N LEU A 240 -17.69 8.19 12.02
CA LEU A 240 -18.96 7.44 12.20
C LEU A 240 -18.76 5.92 12.30
N THR A 241 -17.55 5.47 12.13
CA THR A 241 -17.16 4.07 12.29
C THR A 241 -16.11 4.00 13.38
N GLU A 242 -16.43 3.31 14.48
CA GLU A 242 -15.52 2.99 15.56
C GLU A 242 -15.30 1.49 15.57
N VAL A 243 -14.05 1.07 15.70
CA VAL A 243 -13.67 -0.35 15.71
C VAL A 243 -12.70 -0.62 16.84
N ASP A 244 -12.91 -1.75 17.52
CA ASP A 244 -12.01 -2.25 18.54
C ASP A 244 -11.47 -3.61 18.09
N TYR A 245 -10.26 -3.89 18.49
CA TYR A 245 -9.63 -5.19 18.40
C TYR A 245 -9.11 -5.57 19.78
N GLU A 246 -9.54 -6.71 20.30
CA GLU A 246 -9.11 -7.26 21.60
C GLU A 246 -8.42 -8.59 21.39
N TRP A 247 -7.28 -8.78 22.05
CA TRP A 247 -6.55 -10.04 21.99
C TRP A 247 -7.31 -11.13 22.77
N ASP A 248 -7.71 -12.21 22.07
CA ASP A 248 -8.45 -13.31 22.67
C ASP A 248 -7.60 -14.55 23.02
N GLY A 249 -6.28 -14.42 22.88
CA GLY A 249 -5.30 -15.51 23.05
C GLY A 249 -4.92 -16.23 21.76
N THR A 250 -5.62 -15.95 20.65
CA THR A 250 -5.37 -16.57 19.33
C THR A 250 -5.42 -15.59 18.18
N GLY A 251 -6.20 -14.52 18.31
CA GLY A 251 -6.39 -13.48 17.31
C GLY A 251 -6.92 -12.19 17.92
N TRP A 252 -7.03 -11.17 17.11
CA TRP A 252 -7.52 -9.84 17.49
C TRP A 252 -9.01 -9.74 17.21
N ALA A 253 -9.84 -10.12 18.19
CA ALA A 253 -11.29 -10.17 18.09
C ALA A 253 -11.89 -8.79 17.82
N ARG A 254 -12.45 -8.60 16.59
CA ARG A 254 -12.92 -7.30 16.13
C ARG A 254 -14.36 -6.99 16.60
N THR A 255 -14.55 -5.76 17.05
CA THR A 255 -15.86 -5.15 17.33
C THR A 255 -16.07 -3.97 16.38
N HIS A 256 -17.31 -3.76 15.89
CA HIS A 256 -17.67 -2.68 14.99
C HIS A 256 -18.89 -1.93 15.55
N GLY A 257 -18.70 -0.66 15.87
CA GLY A 257 -19.78 0.16 16.47
C GLY A 257 -20.36 -0.45 17.74
N GLY A 258 -19.49 -0.97 18.62
CA GLY A 258 -19.87 -1.60 19.90
C GLY A 258 -20.48 -3.02 19.77
N ASN A 259 -20.57 -3.59 18.56
CA ASN A 259 -21.09 -4.94 18.36
C ASN A 259 -20.01 -5.90 17.90
N PRO A 260 -20.00 -7.15 18.41
CA PRO A 260 -19.09 -8.19 17.90
C PRO A 260 -19.20 -8.33 16.39
N HIS A 261 -18.07 -8.23 15.68
CA HIS A 261 -18.05 -8.44 14.24
C HIS A 261 -17.97 -9.94 13.95
N VAL A 262 -19.02 -10.47 13.34
CA VAL A 262 -19.09 -11.84 12.87
C VAL A 262 -19.32 -11.85 11.37
N ASP A 263 -18.83 -12.87 10.67
CA ASP A 263 -19.14 -13.08 9.26
C ASP A 263 -20.49 -13.81 9.07
N HIS A 264 -20.86 -14.06 7.83
CA HIS A 264 -22.12 -14.73 7.50
C HIS A 264 -22.23 -16.17 8.06
N SER A 265 -21.11 -16.84 8.33
CA SER A 265 -21.09 -18.16 8.95
C SER A 265 -21.32 -18.11 10.48
N GLY A 266 -21.34 -16.92 11.06
CA GLY A 266 -21.37 -16.69 12.50
C GLY A 266 -19.98 -16.74 13.16
N THR A 267 -18.92 -16.90 12.39
CA THR A 267 -17.54 -16.91 12.89
C THR A 267 -17.10 -15.50 13.25
N ARG A 268 -16.48 -15.33 14.41
CA ARG A 268 -15.90 -14.07 14.86
C ARG A 268 -14.81 -13.61 13.87
N VAL A 269 -14.82 -12.34 13.51
CA VAL A 269 -13.68 -11.72 12.82
C VAL A 269 -12.59 -11.48 13.85
N ALA A 270 -11.52 -12.25 13.75
CA ALA A 270 -10.37 -12.22 14.65
C ALA A 270 -9.07 -12.50 13.87
N PRO A 271 -8.53 -11.50 13.14
CA PRO A 271 -7.29 -11.69 12.40
C PRO A 271 -6.10 -12.00 13.32
N ALA A 272 -5.11 -12.69 12.77
CA ALA A 272 -3.86 -12.97 13.47
C ALA A 272 -3.06 -11.69 13.74
N ASN A 273 -3.19 -10.69 12.86
CA ASN A 273 -2.48 -9.42 12.99
C ASN A 273 -3.39 -8.23 12.68
N VAL A 274 -3.14 -7.11 13.37
CA VAL A 274 -3.73 -5.80 13.06
C VAL A 274 -2.61 -4.78 12.86
N VAL A 275 -2.65 -4.05 11.76
CA VAL A 275 -1.75 -2.94 11.49
C VAL A 275 -2.55 -1.65 11.49
N VAL A 276 -2.29 -0.75 12.41
CA VAL A 276 -2.79 0.63 12.35
C VAL A 276 -1.75 1.44 11.60
N GLN A 277 -2.00 1.69 10.33
CA GLN A 277 -1.12 2.49 9.48
C GLN A 277 -1.62 3.94 9.48
N PHE A 278 -0.88 4.85 10.11
CA PHE A 278 -1.24 6.26 10.15
C PHE A 278 -0.88 6.93 8.83
N ILE A 279 -1.92 7.38 8.12
CA ILE A 279 -1.81 8.01 6.82
C ILE A 279 -2.51 9.36 6.79
N THR A 280 -2.27 10.13 5.74
CA THR A 280 -3.04 11.34 5.45
C THR A 280 -4.13 11.05 4.43
N TYR A 281 -5.23 11.79 4.54
CA TYR A 281 -6.31 11.78 3.57
C TYR A 281 -6.37 13.12 2.86
N GLY A 282 -6.35 13.08 1.53
CA GLY A 282 -6.71 14.21 0.68
C GLY A 282 -8.18 14.17 0.30
N TRP A 283 -8.56 15.00 -0.66
CA TRP A 283 -9.88 14.96 -1.29
C TRP A 283 -9.76 14.44 -2.71
N SER A 284 -10.62 13.52 -3.08
CA SER A 284 -10.67 12.99 -4.42
C SER A 284 -10.99 14.06 -5.46
N LYS A 285 -10.25 14.10 -6.56
CA LYS A 285 -10.57 14.94 -7.72
C LYS A 285 -11.85 14.48 -8.43
N ALA A 286 -12.22 13.21 -8.26
CA ALA A 286 -13.42 12.63 -8.86
C ALA A 286 -14.71 12.94 -8.10
N ASP A 287 -14.62 13.20 -6.78
CA ASP A 287 -15.72 13.62 -5.91
C ASP A 287 -15.14 14.34 -4.68
N SER A 288 -15.33 15.65 -4.60
CA SER A 288 -14.79 16.48 -3.51
C SER A 288 -15.32 16.13 -2.11
N ARG A 289 -16.31 15.26 -1.99
CA ARG A 289 -16.81 14.74 -0.71
C ARG A 289 -16.15 13.44 -0.31
N SER A 290 -15.37 12.81 -1.22
CA SER A 290 -14.73 11.52 -1.01
C SER A 290 -13.33 11.71 -0.48
N PRO A 291 -13.00 11.25 0.74
CA PRO A 291 -11.62 11.16 1.18
C PRO A 291 -10.80 10.28 0.24
N GLU A 292 -9.54 10.63 0.06
CA GLU A 292 -8.59 9.86 -0.74
C GLU A 292 -7.37 9.53 0.11
N ALA A 293 -7.18 8.24 0.41
CA ALA A 293 -6.09 7.74 1.22
C ALA A 293 -4.75 7.93 0.50
N ARG A 294 -3.75 8.46 1.19
CA ARG A 294 -2.37 8.60 0.70
C ARG A 294 -1.54 7.47 1.29
N THR A 295 -1.33 6.43 0.51
CA THR A 295 -0.64 5.19 0.92
C THR A 295 0.80 5.09 0.42
N THR A 296 1.32 6.12 -0.27
CA THR A 296 2.74 6.30 -0.59
C THR A 296 3.38 7.34 0.32
N GLY A 297 4.69 7.24 0.55
CA GLY A 297 5.45 8.06 1.48
C GLY A 297 5.89 7.28 2.71
N SER A 298 5.81 7.90 3.87
CA SER A 298 6.18 7.27 5.14
C SER A 298 5.39 7.86 6.30
N GLY A 299 5.35 7.15 7.41
CA GLY A 299 4.68 7.59 8.63
C GLY A 299 4.77 6.57 9.74
N GLU A 300 4.12 6.85 10.86
CA GLU A 300 4.01 5.94 11.99
C GLU A 300 3.03 4.80 11.69
N ALA A 301 3.30 3.63 12.27
CA ALA A 301 2.37 2.50 12.31
C ALA A 301 2.49 1.76 13.64
N TRP A 302 1.38 1.16 14.07
CA TRP A 302 1.37 0.20 15.17
C TRP A 302 1.04 -1.18 14.62
N VAL A 303 1.89 -2.16 14.93
CA VAL A 303 1.72 -3.53 14.46
C VAL A 303 1.39 -4.42 15.63
N PHE A 304 0.13 -4.88 15.68
CA PHE A 304 -0.39 -5.79 16.68
C PHE A 304 -0.26 -7.23 16.17
N THR A 305 0.44 -8.08 16.89
CA THR A 305 0.75 -9.44 16.52
C THR A 305 0.97 -10.30 17.77
N ASP A 306 0.23 -11.42 17.89
CA ASP A 306 0.41 -12.40 18.97
C ASP A 306 0.42 -11.77 20.37
N GLY A 307 -0.60 -10.95 20.69
CA GLY A 307 -0.75 -10.29 21.99
C GLY A 307 0.25 -9.16 22.29
N HIS A 308 0.98 -8.70 21.29
CA HIS A 308 1.95 -7.61 21.44
C HIS A 308 1.71 -6.51 20.41
N VAL A 309 2.21 -5.32 20.71
CA VAL A 309 2.30 -4.19 19.77
C VAL A 309 3.74 -3.79 19.54
N VAL A 310 4.08 -3.48 18.30
CA VAL A 310 5.35 -2.86 17.91
C VAL A 310 5.05 -1.50 17.31
N ARG A 311 5.62 -0.43 17.91
CA ARG A 311 5.56 0.92 17.32
C ARG A 311 6.57 0.99 16.19
N ALA A 312 6.09 1.11 14.97
CA ALA A 312 6.88 1.02 13.76
C ALA A 312 6.81 2.32 12.95
N GLN A 313 7.73 2.44 11.98
CA GLN A 313 7.63 3.36 10.86
C GLN A 313 7.27 2.57 9.62
N TRP A 314 6.29 3.03 8.85
CA TRP A 314 6.03 2.50 7.52
C TRP A 314 6.69 3.38 6.45
N SER A 315 7.15 2.75 5.39
CA SER A 315 7.72 3.43 4.22
C SER A 315 7.25 2.75 2.93
N ARG A 316 6.76 3.55 1.99
CA ARG A 316 6.36 3.12 0.65
C ARG A 316 6.68 4.25 -0.34
N PRO A 317 7.95 4.41 -0.74
CA PRO A 317 8.38 5.49 -1.63
C PRO A 317 7.87 5.31 -3.06
N ASP A 318 7.60 4.07 -3.48
CA ASP A 318 7.08 3.69 -4.79
C ASP A 318 5.75 2.95 -4.64
N GLU A 319 4.72 3.40 -5.36
CA GLU A 319 3.39 2.76 -5.31
C GLU A 319 3.37 1.35 -5.90
N ALA A 320 4.34 0.99 -6.76
CA ALA A 320 4.48 -0.35 -7.32
C ALA A 320 5.04 -1.38 -6.32
N LEU A 321 5.46 -0.94 -5.13
CA LEU A 321 6.00 -1.80 -4.08
C LEU A 321 5.05 -1.87 -2.87
N PRO A 322 5.04 -2.98 -2.11
CA PRO A 322 4.40 -3.04 -0.80
C PRO A 322 5.04 -2.04 0.19
N ALA A 323 4.28 -1.63 1.20
CA ALA A 323 4.84 -0.87 2.32
C ALA A 323 5.77 -1.75 3.17
N VAL A 324 6.88 -1.17 3.65
CA VAL A 324 7.80 -1.81 4.59
C VAL A 324 7.57 -1.22 5.98
N PHE A 325 7.56 -2.06 7.00
CA PHE A 325 7.39 -1.67 8.40
C PHE A 325 8.66 -1.96 9.19
N THR A 326 9.24 -0.95 9.82
CA THR A 326 10.49 -1.08 10.58
C THR A 326 10.37 -0.44 11.96
N ALA A 327 11.02 -1.02 12.96
CA ALA A 327 11.21 -0.43 14.27
C ALA A 327 12.70 -0.54 14.63
N ASP A 328 13.29 0.53 15.16
CA ASP A 328 14.74 0.62 15.43
C ASP A 328 15.62 0.12 14.27
N GLY A 329 15.24 0.49 13.02
CA GLY A 329 15.95 0.10 11.79
C GLY A 329 15.81 -1.37 11.40
N LYS A 330 15.04 -2.19 12.15
CA LYS A 330 14.82 -3.60 11.86
C LYS A 330 13.42 -3.85 11.31
N PRO A 331 13.24 -4.80 10.38
CA PRO A 331 11.92 -5.14 9.87
C PRO A 331 11.02 -5.73 10.96
N VAL A 332 9.77 -5.25 11.01
CA VAL A 332 8.74 -5.86 11.85
C VAL A 332 8.17 -7.07 11.12
N ARG A 333 8.12 -8.21 11.81
CA ARG A 333 7.61 -9.48 11.30
C ARG A 333 6.33 -9.85 12.02
N LEU A 334 5.33 -10.20 11.25
CA LEU A 334 4.00 -10.57 11.71
C LEU A 334 3.95 -12.07 12.08
N THR A 335 2.97 -12.45 12.88
CA THR A 335 2.60 -13.86 13.06
C THR A 335 1.98 -14.41 11.77
N PRO A 336 2.33 -15.63 11.32
CA PRO A 336 1.64 -16.25 10.20
C PRO A 336 0.13 -16.25 10.36
N GLY A 337 -0.59 -15.82 9.35
CA GLY A 337 -2.04 -15.69 9.35
C GLY A 337 -2.51 -14.44 8.61
N ASN A 338 -3.81 -14.22 8.61
CA ASN A 338 -4.42 -13.05 7.96
C ASN A 338 -4.13 -11.75 8.72
N THR A 339 -4.10 -10.65 7.98
CA THR A 339 -3.78 -9.33 8.52
C THR A 339 -4.85 -8.30 8.16
N TRP A 340 -5.33 -7.54 9.14
CA TRP A 340 -6.17 -6.36 8.91
C TRP A 340 -5.35 -5.08 9.04
N VAL A 341 -5.50 -4.19 8.07
CA VAL A 341 -4.80 -2.90 8.02
C VAL A 341 -5.82 -1.78 8.11
N ALA A 342 -5.80 -1.09 9.22
CA ALA A 342 -6.58 0.13 9.41
C ALA A 342 -5.79 1.33 8.87
N LEU A 343 -6.27 1.96 7.80
CA LEU A 343 -5.72 3.19 7.26
C LEU A 343 -6.25 4.38 8.08
N ALA A 344 -5.64 4.62 9.23
CA ALA A 344 -6.11 5.58 10.22
C ALA A 344 -5.48 6.97 10.03
N LYS A 345 -6.11 8.00 10.57
CA LYS A 345 -5.49 9.32 10.72
C LYS A 345 -4.65 9.36 11.99
N SER A 346 -3.59 10.16 12.02
CA SER A 346 -2.84 10.37 13.25
C SER A 346 -3.75 10.91 14.37
N GLY A 347 -3.62 10.33 15.57
CA GLY A 347 -4.39 10.72 16.77
C GLY A 347 -5.84 10.19 16.80
N THR A 348 -6.20 9.21 15.96
CA THR A 348 -7.53 8.58 15.98
C THR A 348 -7.48 7.11 16.43
N ALA A 349 -6.43 6.70 17.08
CA ALA A 349 -6.32 5.37 17.68
C ALA A 349 -5.66 5.46 19.05
N ASP A 350 -6.10 4.57 19.96
CA ASP A 350 -5.54 4.33 21.28
C ASP A 350 -5.42 2.83 21.52
N TRP A 351 -4.39 2.39 22.23
CA TRP A 351 -4.22 1.00 22.59
C TRP A 351 -3.97 0.84 24.11
N TRP A 352 -4.23 -0.35 24.65
CA TRP A 352 -4.08 -0.68 26.07
C TRP A 352 -3.42 -2.05 26.26
N ASP A 353 -2.78 -2.25 27.41
CA ASP A 353 -2.20 -3.46 27.98
C ASP A 353 -3.13 -4.16 28.99
#